data_45c8c0f9278bf4c3645744c53fecbef0
#
_entry.id   45c8c0f9278bf4c3645744c53fecbef0
#
_cell.length_a   1.000
_cell.length_b   1.000
_cell.length_c   1.000
_cell.angle_alpha   90.00
_cell.angle_beta   90.00
_cell.angle_gamma   90.00
#
_symmetry.space_group_name_H-M   'P 1'
#
loop_
_entity.id
_entity.type
_entity.pdbx_description
1 polymer ?
#
loop_
_entity_poly.entity_id
_entity_poly.type
_entity_poly.pdbx_seq_one_letter_code
_entity_poly.pdbx_strand_id
1 'polypeptide(L)'
;MNRLPVSALILAVAVVIAALVGYNLAPRGTSAAGPQGSPAASQPAPTSASTPVTYVGQVTLEPSRGPAGTEVTITGTGLDPNAQLTVNWNTVRGAWVLKGEANEEFHGRDFEPVAIPLTMVQTDAQGNFTARFTAPAGHGFNNDVTVLRDGTLLNKAGFRLEPTVTIEPESGPVGTPITIHMEGIGWDNLENSWMVTYDNQYTGLLSSVTTGGIATAVIPASGAPGKHIIRVVHGSFTMPYLNMEQSPRPDRPTFTLPFTITQGSPVLPPEAGAQGLAPEAGSPASGSEPAIWTDPASAPVGTPMTISGRGLTAGADLTLTWYTVIGNRVGGQGWDEAAEELTQVTVGQDGTFQYALAVPDDLGGPHRIEASIAGAIAAQTQMTITPSAISISPTSGPVGTVITIQLKGVGWTETANIYNLTYDNGYLGYACGFNTNGDVRIYLPAAGATGWHFIDLYPGIYKGKDVPGVQNFRIPQLTYADDHPGERLPAFRFAFEITD
;
A
#
# COMPACT_ATOMS: atom_id res chain seq x y z
N MET A 1 -13.62 -33.20 -55.32
CA MET A 1 -14.03 -32.93 -53.91
C MET A 1 -14.10 -34.30 -53.23
N ASN A 2 -12.97 -34.77 -52.68
CA ASN A 2 -12.90 -36.06 -51.98
C ASN A 2 -13.22 -35.86 -50.53
N ARG A 3 -14.32 -36.44 -50.08
CA ARG A 3 -14.69 -36.51 -48.63
C ARG A 3 -13.89 -37.65 -48.02
N LEU A 4 -13.03 -37.34 -47.04
CA LEU A 4 -12.40 -38.33 -46.20
C LEU A 4 -13.46 -39.02 -45.32
N PRO A 5 -13.44 -40.34 -45.14
CA PRO A 5 -14.43 -41.05 -44.35
C PRO A 5 -14.29 -40.74 -42.84
N VAL A 6 -15.44 -40.59 -42.18
CA VAL A 6 -15.60 -40.26 -40.76
C VAL A 6 -14.83 -41.24 -39.84
N SER A 7 -14.58 -42.47 -40.30
CA SER A 7 -13.79 -43.49 -39.58
C SER A 7 -12.32 -43.11 -39.34
N ALA A 8 -11.72 -42.26 -40.20
CA ALA A 8 -10.32 -41.83 -40.02
C ALA A 8 -10.19 -40.76 -38.91
N LEU A 9 -11.23 -40.00 -38.68
CA LEU A 9 -11.25 -38.95 -37.62
C LEU A 9 -11.40 -39.56 -36.21
N ILE A 10 -12.17 -40.65 -36.10
CA ILE A 10 -12.38 -41.35 -34.81
C ILE A 10 -11.09 -42.05 -34.37
N LEU A 11 -10.30 -42.59 -35.32
CA LEU A 11 -9.03 -43.27 -35.00
C LEU A 11 -7.96 -42.25 -34.51
N ALA A 12 -7.93 -41.05 -35.10
CA ALA A 12 -6.99 -39.99 -34.68
C ALA A 12 -7.27 -39.46 -33.28
N VAL A 13 -8.55 -39.32 -32.90
CA VAL A 13 -8.94 -38.90 -31.55
C VAL A 13 -8.66 -39.98 -30.51
N ALA A 14 -8.86 -41.27 -30.86
CA ALA A 14 -8.55 -42.38 -29.96
C ALA A 14 -7.05 -42.54 -29.68
N VAL A 15 -6.19 -42.26 -30.66
CA VAL A 15 -4.71 -42.31 -30.46
C VAL A 15 -4.23 -41.16 -29.57
N VAL A 16 -4.80 -39.97 -29.69
CA VAL A 16 -4.45 -38.82 -28.82
C VAL A 16 -4.90 -39.05 -27.38
N ILE A 17 -6.08 -39.63 -27.16
CA ILE A 17 -6.56 -39.96 -25.81
C ILE A 17 -5.71 -41.10 -25.19
N ALA A 18 -5.29 -42.09 -25.97
CA ALA A 18 -4.42 -43.17 -25.48
C ALA A 18 -3.03 -42.65 -25.10
N ALA A 19 -2.49 -41.66 -25.84
CA ALA A 19 -1.20 -41.04 -25.53
C ALA A 19 -1.26 -40.18 -24.25
N LEU A 20 -2.40 -39.50 -23.96
CA LEU A 20 -2.59 -38.71 -22.75
C LEU A 20 -2.86 -39.58 -21.51
N VAL A 21 -3.50 -40.73 -21.66
CA VAL A 21 -3.72 -41.70 -20.56
C VAL A 21 -2.48 -42.55 -20.30
N GLY A 22 -1.67 -42.87 -21.33
CA GLY A 22 -0.42 -43.63 -21.19
C GLY A 22 0.69 -42.88 -20.43
N TYR A 23 0.67 -41.53 -20.42
CA TYR A 23 1.71 -40.79 -19.72
C TYR A 23 1.56 -40.80 -18.20
N ASN A 24 0.40 -41.23 -17.68
CA ASN A 24 0.13 -41.28 -16.23
C ASN A 24 0.22 -42.70 -15.63
N LEU A 25 0.55 -43.75 -16.42
CA LEU A 25 0.59 -45.15 -15.98
C LEU A 25 1.97 -45.81 -16.04
N ALA A 26 3.05 -45.02 -16.04
CA ALA A 26 4.38 -45.62 -15.81
C ALA A 26 4.45 -46.13 -14.36
N PRO A 27 4.82 -47.41 -14.13
CA PRO A 27 4.95 -47.90 -12.76
C PRO A 27 6.08 -47.15 -12.05
N ARG A 28 5.73 -46.41 -11.00
CA ARG A 28 6.71 -45.88 -10.07
C ARG A 28 7.41 -47.04 -9.41
N GLY A 29 8.69 -47.23 -9.74
CA GLY A 29 9.53 -48.18 -9.03
C GLY A 29 9.45 -47.86 -7.54
N THR A 30 9.06 -48.85 -6.76
CA THR A 30 9.13 -48.80 -5.28
C THR A 30 10.60 -48.87 -4.88
N SER A 31 11.24 -47.70 -4.84
CA SER A 31 12.44 -47.53 -4.01
C SER A 31 11.94 -47.38 -2.60
N ALA A 32 12.21 -48.36 -1.76
CA ALA A 32 11.97 -48.25 -0.32
C ALA A 32 12.88 -47.19 0.25
N ALA A 33 12.40 -45.95 0.25
CA ALA A 33 12.96 -44.88 1.09
C ALA A 33 12.55 -45.24 2.55
N GLY A 34 13.51 -45.46 3.39
CA GLY A 34 13.29 -45.56 4.83
C GLY A 34 12.56 -44.27 5.32
N PRO A 35 11.96 -44.32 6.52
CA PRO A 35 11.21 -43.20 7.04
C PRO A 35 12.11 -41.97 7.10
N GLN A 36 11.95 -41.06 6.16
CA GLN A 36 12.46 -39.72 6.34
C GLN A 36 11.69 -39.13 7.51
N GLY A 37 12.41 -38.94 8.61
CA GLY A 37 11.89 -38.23 9.78
C GLY A 37 11.26 -36.94 9.28
N SER A 38 10.01 -36.67 9.67
CA SER A 38 9.40 -35.36 9.57
C SER A 38 10.43 -34.32 9.97
N PRO A 39 10.59 -33.21 9.26
CA PRO A 39 11.43 -32.14 9.74
C PRO A 39 10.96 -31.85 11.18
N ALA A 40 11.88 -31.99 12.13
CA ALA A 40 11.62 -31.70 13.53
C ALA A 40 10.98 -30.30 13.53
N ALA A 41 9.75 -30.22 14.04
CA ALA A 41 9.12 -28.94 14.31
C ALA A 41 10.18 -28.14 15.08
N SER A 42 10.62 -27.03 14.54
CA SER A 42 11.51 -26.11 15.23
C SER A 42 10.86 -25.86 16.57
N GLN A 43 11.49 -26.34 17.64
CA GLN A 43 11.06 -26.01 19.00
C GLN A 43 10.93 -24.48 19.04
N PRO A 44 9.79 -23.94 19.48
CA PRO A 44 9.70 -22.52 19.73
C PRO A 44 10.86 -22.16 20.64
N ALA A 45 11.59 -21.10 20.30
CA ALA A 45 12.63 -20.55 21.14
C ALA A 45 12.08 -20.46 22.57
N PRO A 46 12.86 -20.76 23.59
CA PRO A 46 12.37 -20.72 24.95
C PRO A 46 11.79 -19.33 25.19
N THR A 47 10.49 -19.29 25.38
CA THR A 47 9.78 -18.07 25.79
C THR A 47 10.47 -17.68 27.09
N SER A 48 11.14 -16.53 27.07
CA SER A 48 11.70 -15.95 28.28
C SER A 48 10.58 -15.94 29.30
N ALA A 49 10.71 -16.70 30.39
CA ALA A 49 9.71 -16.76 31.43
C ALA A 49 9.54 -15.32 31.93
N SER A 50 8.47 -14.65 31.51
CA SER A 50 8.13 -13.35 32.04
C SER A 50 7.88 -13.53 33.52
N THR A 51 8.61 -12.84 34.35
CA THR A 51 8.37 -12.79 35.80
C THR A 51 6.89 -12.49 35.98
N PRO A 52 6.12 -13.28 36.73
CA PRO A 52 4.69 -13.01 36.89
C PRO A 52 4.51 -11.62 37.50
N VAL A 53 3.84 -10.77 36.77
CA VAL A 53 3.49 -9.41 37.25
C VAL A 53 2.44 -9.58 38.34
N THR A 54 2.78 -9.21 39.58
CA THR A 54 1.80 -9.20 40.66
C THR A 54 1.05 -7.89 40.64
N TYR A 55 -0.22 -7.91 40.26
CA TYR A 55 -1.08 -6.73 40.26
C TYR A 55 -1.49 -6.35 41.68
N VAL A 56 -1.58 -5.03 41.94
CA VAL A 56 -2.05 -4.46 43.20
C VAL A 56 -3.46 -3.94 43.00
N GLY A 57 -4.39 -4.34 43.87
CA GLY A 57 -5.80 -3.90 43.82
C GLY A 57 -6.54 -4.44 42.60
N GLN A 58 -7.60 -3.73 42.22
CA GLN A 58 -8.43 -4.04 41.05
C GLN A 58 -8.72 -2.75 40.26
N VAL A 59 -8.72 -2.86 38.92
CA VAL A 59 -9.08 -1.76 37.99
C VAL A 59 -10.15 -2.25 37.03
N THR A 60 -11.21 -1.46 36.84
CA THR A 60 -12.32 -1.77 35.94
C THR A 60 -12.62 -0.58 35.03
N LEU A 61 -13.14 -0.87 33.84
CA LEU A 61 -13.59 0.13 32.83
C LEU A 61 -15.08 -0.08 32.55
N GLU A 62 -15.84 1.00 32.49
CA GLU A 62 -17.25 0.98 32.12
C GLU A 62 -17.57 2.17 31.18
N PRO A 63 -17.97 1.93 29.92
CA PRO A 63 -17.92 0.61 29.25
C PRO A 63 -16.46 0.14 29.01
N SER A 64 -16.27 -1.17 28.84
CA SER A 64 -14.98 -1.77 28.51
C SER A 64 -14.76 -1.95 26.99
N ARG A 65 -15.67 -1.41 26.18
CA ARG A 65 -15.63 -1.47 24.71
C ARG A 65 -16.44 -0.33 24.10
N GLY A 66 -16.05 0.09 22.90
CA GLY A 66 -16.75 1.09 22.10
C GLY A 66 -15.84 1.69 21.03
N PRO A 67 -16.35 2.52 20.12
CA PRO A 67 -15.54 3.23 19.13
C PRO A 67 -14.69 4.32 19.79
N ALA A 68 -13.79 4.92 19.01
CA ALA A 68 -13.08 6.15 19.41
C ALA A 68 -14.10 7.23 19.83
N GLY A 69 -13.74 8.06 20.84
CA GLY A 69 -14.65 9.05 21.38
C GLY A 69 -15.61 8.53 22.47
N THR A 70 -15.63 7.23 22.77
CA THR A 70 -16.45 6.68 23.87
C THR A 70 -15.98 7.24 25.21
N GLU A 71 -16.91 7.80 25.99
CA GLU A 71 -16.67 8.19 27.38
C GLU A 71 -16.59 6.95 28.28
N VAL A 72 -15.46 6.79 28.97
CA VAL A 72 -15.15 5.63 29.81
C VAL A 72 -14.94 6.08 31.25
N THR A 73 -15.60 5.40 32.19
CA THR A 73 -15.32 5.52 33.62
C THR A 73 -14.31 4.44 34.02
N ILE A 74 -13.18 4.83 34.62
CA ILE A 74 -12.21 3.95 35.25
C ILE A 74 -12.38 3.99 36.76
N THR A 75 -12.46 2.83 37.38
CA THR A 75 -12.55 2.68 38.85
C THR A 75 -11.42 1.79 39.32
N GLY A 76 -10.67 2.25 40.31
CA GLY A 76 -9.64 1.49 41.01
C GLY A 76 -10.00 1.25 42.46
N THR A 77 -9.72 0.08 43.01
CA THR A 77 -9.94 -0.28 44.41
C THR A 77 -8.77 -1.09 44.98
N GLY A 78 -8.53 -0.96 46.30
CA GLY A 78 -7.48 -1.72 46.96
C GLY A 78 -6.07 -1.35 46.51
N LEU A 79 -5.87 -0.14 46.05
CA LEU A 79 -4.58 0.46 45.72
C LEU A 79 -3.94 1.13 46.92
N ASP A 80 -2.76 1.73 46.77
CA ASP A 80 -2.12 2.47 47.86
C ASP A 80 -2.97 3.68 48.28
N PRO A 81 -3.24 3.87 49.57
CA PRO A 81 -3.99 5.03 50.07
C PRO A 81 -3.28 6.37 49.80
N ASN A 82 -4.07 7.39 49.47
CA ASN A 82 -3.59 8.79 49.26
C ASN A 82 -2.44 8.91 48.25
N ALA A 83 -2.36 7.98 47.30
CA ALA A 83 -1.32 7.93 46.29
C ALA A 83 -1.73 8.68 45.02
N GLN A 84 -0.78 9.41 44.41
CA GLN A 84 -0.95 9.96 43.07
C GLN A 84 -0.59 8.90 42.03
N LEU A 85 -1.48 8.65 41.10
CA LEU A 85 -1.34 7.61 40.06
C LEU A 85 -1.50 8.22 38.67
N THR A 86 -0.80 7.64 37.69
CA THR A 86 -0.95 7.98 36.27
C THR A 86 -1.76 6.89 35.58
N VAL A 87 -2.73 7.30 34.77
CA VAL A 87 -3.50 6.39 33.92
C VAL A 87 -3.04 6.59 32.47
N ASN A 88 -2.58 5.51 31.81
CA ASN A 88 -2.14 5.55 30.43
C ASN A 88 -2.96 4.61 29.56
N TRP A 89 -3.17 5.03 28.31
CA TRP A 89 -3.63 4.20 27.20
C TRP A 89 -2.43 3.59 26.48
N ASN A 90 -2.37 2.28 26.41
CA ASN A 90 -1.29 1.58 25.72
C ASN A 90 -1.77 1.09 24.37
N THR A 91 -1.12 1.54 23.34
CA THR A 91 -1.39 1.23 21.93
C THR A 91 -0.06 0.96 21.21
N VAL A 92 -0.04 1.09 19.89
CA VAL A 92 1.16 0.93 19.06
C VAL A 92 1.30 2.07 18.07
N ARG A 93 2.54 2.27 17.61
CA ARG A 93 2.86 3.08 16.43
C ARG A 93 3.37 2.13 15.35
N GLY A 94 2.76 2.17 14.18
CA GLY A 94 3.15 1.36 13.03
C GLY A 94 4.16 2.06 12.13
N ALA A 95 4.98 1.25 11.48
CA ALA A 95 5.90 1.66 10.42
C ALA A 95 5.97 0.59 9.34
N TRP A 96 6.14 1.01 8.09
CA TRP A 96 6.53 0.13 7.00
C TRP A 96 8.03 -0.13 7.05
N VAL A 97 8.44 -1.36 6.84
CA VAL A 97 9.85 -1.76 6.90
C VAL A 97 10.40 -1.93 5.50
N LEU A 98 11.31 -1.04 5.12
CA LEU A 98 12.03 -1.05 3.86
C LEU A 98 13.52 -1.27 4.11
N LYS A 99 14.24 -1.85 3.15
CA LYS A 99 15.68 -2.08 3.15
C LYS A 99 16.29 -1.79 1.78
N GLY A 100 17.62 -1.79 1.74
CA GLY A 100 18.41 -1.41 0.57
C GLY A 100 18.78 0.07 0.60
N GLU A 101 19.73 0.50 -0.24
CA GLU A 101 20.22 1.87 -0.28
C GLU A 101 19.16 2.87 -0.74
N ALA A 102 18.28 2.44 -1.67
CA ALA A 102 17.17 3.23 -2.19
C ALA A 102 15.81 2.77 -1.64
N ASN A 103 15.77 2.08 -0.49
CA ASN A 103 14.55 1.50 0.08
C ASN A 103 13.81 0.57 -0.89
N GLU A 104 14.54 -0.13 -1.75
CA GLU A 104 13.99 -0.92 -2.84
C GLU A 104 13.31 -2.21 -2.41
N GLU A 105 13.62 -2.72 -1.22
CA GLU A 105 13.10 -3.99 -0.72
C GLU A 105 12.03 -3.80 0.36
N PHE A 106 10.88 -4.43 0.19
CA PHE A 106 9.79 -4.45 1.17
C PHE A 106 9.97 -5.60 2.16
N HIS A 107 10.05 -5.29 3.46
CA HIS A 107 10.24 -6.25 4.56
C HIS A 107 9.04 -6.34 5.51
N GLY A 108 7.90 -5.76 5.16
CA GLY A 108 6.66 -5.87 5.93
C GLY A 108 6.36 -4.66 6.78
N ARG A 109 5.81 -4.91 7.95
CA ARG A 109 5.33 -3.90 8.90
C ARG A 109 5.92 -4.18 10.27
N ASP A 110 6.14 -3.11 11.04
CA ASP A 110 6.54 -3.18 12.43
C ASP A 110 5.63 -2.30 13.29
N PHE A 111 5.43 -2.68 14.55
CA PHE A 111 4.57 -1.96 15.47
C PHE A 111 5.25 -1.85 16.84
N GLU A 112 5.59 -0.64 17.22
CA GLU A 112 6.22 -0.34 18.49
C GLU A 112 5.18 0.03 19.56
N PRO A 113 5.27 -0.52 20.79
CA PRO A 113 4.40 -0.13 21.89
C PRO A 113 4.53 1.35 22.24
N VAL A 114 3.40 2.03 22.42
CA VAL A 114 3.33 3.43 22.83
C VAL A 114 2.35 3.58 23.98
N ALA A 115 2.73 4.35 25.02
CA ALA A 115 1.87 4.74 26.12
C ALA A 115 1.47 6.22 25.99
N ILE A 116 0.17 6.47 25.93
CA ILE A 116 -0.42 7.81 25.84
C ILE A 116 -0.98 8.17 27.23
N PRO A 117 -0.50 9.23 27.90
CA PRO A 117 -1.08 9.68 29.16
C PRO A 117 -2.54 10.10 28.98
N LEU A 118 -3.46 9.55 29.78
CA LEU A 118 -4.87 9.92 29.77
C LEU A 118 -5.18 10.94 30.87
N THR A 119 -4.84 10.60 32.11
CA THR A 119 -5.12 11.45 33.28
C THR A 119 -4.25 11.08 34.49
N MET A 120 -4.21 11.97 35.47
CA MET A 120 -3.66 11.68 36.77
C MET A 120 -4.81 11.62 37.79
N VAL A 121 -4.75 10.65 38.69
CA VAL A 121 -5.76 10.44 39.74
C VAL A 121 -5.11 10.36 41.11
N GLN A 122 -5.87 10.68 42.15
CA GLN A 122 -5.45 10.47 43.53
C GLN A 122 -6.41 9.50 44.19
N THR A 123 -5.86 8.48 44.84
CA THR A 123 -6.64 7.53 45.65
C THR A 123 -7.09 8.17 46.96
N ASP A 124 -8.24 7.74 47.47
CA ASP A 124 -8.72 8.09 48.78
C ASP A 124 -7.96 7.36 49.91
N ALA A 125 -8.35 7.60 51.18
CA ALA A 125 -7.75 6.95 52.33
C ALA A 125 -7.97 5.43 52.38
N GLN A 126 -8.86 4.89 51.57
CA GLN A 126 -9.15 3.48 51.40
C GLN A 126 -8.47 2.84 50.15
N GLY A 127 -7.69 3.66 49.42
CA GLY A 127 -7.02 3.20 48.17
C GLY A 127 -7.91 3.06 46.97
N ASN A 128 -9.02 3.83 46.91
CA ASN A 128 -9.95 3.83 45.77
C ASN A 128 -9.86 5.13 44.98
N PHE A 129 -10.19 5.04 43.69
CA PHE A 129 -10.40 6.23 42.83
C PHE A 129 -11.48 5.96 41.78
N THR A 130 -12.06 7.02 41.27
CA THR A 130 -12.92 7.01 40.07
C THR A 130 -12.55 8.20 39.19
N ALA A 131 -12.37 7.97 37.89
CA ALA A 131 -12.08 9.01 36.91
C ALA A 131 -12.78 8.72 35.58
N ARG A 132 -12.76 9.70 34.68
CA ARG A 132 -13.31 9.57 33.34
C ARG A 132 -12.25 9.95 32.31
N PHE A 133 -12.30 9.29 31.16
CA PHE A 133 -11.52 9.65 29.99
C PHE A 133 -12.31 9.32 28.72
N THR A 134 -11.92 9.93 27.62
CA THR A 134 -12.45 9.62 26.29
C THR A 134 -11.50 8.61 25.63
N ALA A 135 -12.04 7.48 25.10
CA ALA A 135 -11.24 6.51 24.37
C ALA A 135 -10.56 7.17 23.17
N PRO A 136 -9.22 7.17 23.10
CA PRO A 136 -8.49 7.82 22.02
C PRO A 136 -8.76 7.18 20.67
N ALA A 137 -8.73 7.95 19.58
CA ALA A 137 -8.60 7.42 18.24
C ALA A 137 -7.24 6.71 18.10
N GLY A 138 -7.22 5.63 17.34
CA GLY A 138 -5.97 4.87 17.15
C GLY A 138 -6.22 3.46 16.66
N HIS A 139 -5.18 2.64 16.77
CA HIS A 139 -5.27 1.22 16.42
C HIS A 139 -6.32 0.51 17.26
N GLY A 140 -7.20 -0.22 16.58
CA GLY A 140 -8.36 -0.89 17.15
C GLY A 140 -8.04 -2.14 17.96
N PHE A 141 -9.10 -2.77 18.39
CA PHE A 141 -9.17 -3.97 19.22
C PHE A 141 -8.65 -3.74 20.64
N ASN A 142 -7.88 -4.66 21.21
CA ASN A 142 -7.56 -4.60 22.64
C ASN A 142 -6.43 -3.64 22.91
N ASN A 143 -6.73 -2.58 23.66
CA ASN A 143 -5.77 -1.64 24.19
C ASN A 143 -5.78 -1.74 25.74
N ASP A 144 -4.62 -1.82 26.36
CA ASP A 144 -4.52 -1.86 27.81
C ASP A 144 -4.57 -0.44 28.39
N VAL A 145 -5.45 -0.21 29.36
CA VAL A 145 -5.42 0.99 30.21
C VAL A 145 -4.67 0.63 31.49
N THR A 146 -3.48 1.21 31.65
CA THR A 146 -2.58 0.91 32.77
C THR A 146 -2.66 1.98 33.83
N VAL A 147 -2.58 1.58 35.11
CA VAL A 147 -2.46 2.43 36.28
C VAL A 147 -1.06 2.27 36.86
N LEU A 148 -0.32 3.38 36.94
CA LEU A 148 1.08 3.40 37.37
C LEU A 148 1.27 4.35 38.55
N ARG A 149 2.24 4.00 39.42
CA ARG A 149 2.79 4.88 40.44
C ARG A 149 4.28 5.04 40.20
N ASP A 150 4.72 6.28 40.04
CA ASP A 150 6.13 6.61 39.79
C ASP A 150 6.76 5.77 38.67
N GLY A 151 6.00 5.54 37.59
CA GLY A 151 6.39 4.70 36.44
C GLY A 151 6.26 3.19 36.64
N THR A 152 5.93 2.72 37.85
CA THR A 152 5.74 1.30 38.15
C THR A 152 4.29 0.89 37.89
N LEU A 153 4.10 -0.18 37.11
CA LEU A 153 2.78 -0.74 36.81
C LEU A 153 2.17 -1.36 38.08
N LEU A 154 1.01 -0.82 38.51
CA LEU A 154 0.21 -1.40 39.59
C LEU A 154 -0.84 -2.38 39.07
N ASN A 155 -1.62 -1.96 38.07
CA ASN A 155 -2.70 -2.76 37.51
C ASN A 155 -3.04 -2.30 36.10
N LYS A 156 -3.86 -3.08 35.38
CA LYS A 156 -4.37 -2.75 34.06
C LYS A 156 -5.77 -3.31 33.84
N ALA A 157 -6.52 -2.68 32.91
CA ALA A 157 -7.78 -3.18 32.41
C ALA A 157 -7.78 -3.03 30.87
N GLY A 158 -8.37 -4.00 30.17
CA GLY A 158 -8.47 -3.96 28.71
C GLY A 158 -9.65 -3.13 28.26
N PHE A 159 -9.45 -2.27 27.27
CA PHE A 159 -10.53 -1.64 26.50
C PHE A 159 -10.51 -2.15 25.06
N ARG A 160 -11.65 -2.58 24.55
CA ARG A 160 -11.78 -3.00 23.16
C ARG A 160 -12.26 -1.82 22.31
N LEU A 161 -11.34 -1.21 21.56
CA LEU A 161 -11.64 -0.17 20.60
C LEU A 161 -12.30 -0.81 19.37
N GLU A 162 -13.57 -0.50 19.13
CA GLU A 162 -14.37 -1.07 18.05
C GLU A 162 -14.20 -0.29 16.75
N PRO A 163 -14.03 -0.97 15.60
CA PRO A 163 -13.91 -0.29 14.32
C PRO A 163 -15.25 0.32 13.88
N THR A 164 -15.17 1.44 13.18
CA THR A 164 -16.29 2.11 12.51
C THR A 164 -15.98 2.35 11.05
N VAL A 165 -17.03 2.34 10.19
CA VAL A 165 -16.91 2.65 8.77
C VAL A 165 -18.06 3.53 8.33
N THR A 166 -17.74 4.57 7.56
CA THR A 166 -18.70 5.45 6.90
C THR A 166 -18.36 5.62 5.42
N ILE A 167 -19.34 6.03 4.62
CA ILE A 167 -19.15 6.48 3.25
C ILE A 167 -19.75 7.87 3.05
N GLU A 168 -19.13 8.67 2.21
CA GLU A 168 -19.61 10.01 1.85
C GLU A 168 -19.27 10.30 0.39
N PRO A 169 -20.24 10.77 -0.42
CA PRO A 169 -21.69 10.81 -0.15
C PRO A 169 -22.33 9.42 -0.14
N GLU A 170 -23.59 9.32 0.30
CA GLU A 170 -24.38 8.06 0.25
C GLU A 170 -25.17 7.92 -1.07
N SER A 171 -25.16 8.93 -1.92
CA SER A 171 -25.80 8.92 -3.24
C SER A 171 -25.20 9.95 -4.19
N GLY A 172 -25.33 9.70 -5.48
CA GLY A 172 -24.89 10.60 -6.55
C GLY A 172 -25.01 9.93 -7.92
N PRO A 173 -24.80 10.66 -9.02
CA PRO A 173 -24.78 10.07 -10.34
C PRO A 173 -23.59 9.13 -10.52
N VAL A 174 -23.59 8.34 -11.60
CA VAL A 174 -22.48 7.45 -11.96
C VAL A 174 -21.16 8.22 -12.02
N GLY A 175 -20.08 7.64 -11.52
CA GLY A 175 -18.77 8.26 -11.40
C GLY A 175 -18.56 9.14 -10.16
N THR A 176 -19.60 9.38 -9.34
CA THR A 176 -19.44 10.12 -8.08
C THR A 176 -18.33 9.49 -7.23
N PRO A 177 -17.32 10.25 -6.82
CA PRO A 177 -16.31 9.76 -5.89
C PRO A 177 -16.95 9.43 -4.53
N ILE A 178 -16.81 8.20 -4.08
CA ILE A 178 -17.29 7.71 -2.78
C ILE A 178 -16.09 7.60 -1.87
N THR A 179 -16.03 8.43 -0.84
CA THR A 179 -15.02 8.33 0.21
C THR A 179 -15.45 7.29 1.23
N ILE A 180 -14.63 6.28 1.45
CA ILE A 180 -14.78 5.29 2.50
C ILE A 180 -13.82 5.70 3.62
N HIS A 181 -14.35 5.94 4.81
CA HIS A 181 -13.56 6.27 5.99
C HIS A 181 -13.75 5.18 7.05
N MET A 182 -12.63 4.62 7.53
CA MET A 182 -12.61 3.59 8.56
C MET A 182 -11.68 3.98 9.68
N GLU A 183 -12.13 3.81 10.93
CA GLU A 183 -11.33 3.98 12.14
C GLU A 183 -11.26 2.69 12.94
N GLY A 184 -10.26 2.57 13.82
CA GLY A 184 -10.12 1.42 14.70
C GLY A 184 -9.60 0.16 14.00
N ILE A 185 -8.82 0.31 12.94
CA ILE A 185 -8.09 -0.81 12.33
C ILE A 185 -6.97 -1.25 13.30
N GLY A 186 -6.94 -2.54 13.64
CA GLY A 186 -5.96 -3.09 14.56
C GLY A 186 -4.57 -3.28 13.97
N TRP A 187 -3.62 -3.72 14.78
CA TRP A 187 -2.22 -3.97 14.37
C TRP A 187 -1.85 -5.45 14.23
N ASP A 188 -2.58 -6.35 14.87
CA ASP A 188 -2.36 -7.79 14.73
C ASP A 188 -2.58 -8.24 13.28
N ASN A 189 -1.87 -9.26 12.84
CA ASN A 189 -1.97 -9.79 11.47
C ASN A 189 -3.39 -10.21 11.06
N LEU A 190 -4.24 -10.55 12.00
CA LEU A 190 -5.65 -10.87 11.77
C LEU A 190 -6.58 -9.68 12.00
N GLU A 191 -6.04 -8.47 12.23
CA GLU A 191 -6.82 -7.28 12.58
C GLU A 191 -6.55 -6.09 11.67
N ASN A 192 -5.47 -6.12 10.92
CA ASN A 192 -4.98 -5.02 10.10
C ASN A 192 -5.28 -5.14 8.60
N SER A 193 -6.10 -6.11 8.21
CA SER A 193 -6.45 -6.37 6.81
C SER A 193 -7.96 -6.26 6.61
N TRP A 194 -8.38 -5.18 5.96
CA TRP A 194 -9.77 -4.92 5.64
C TRP A 194 -9.95 -4.75 4.14
N MET A 195 -10.91 -5.47 3.59
CA MET A 195 -11.15 -5.55 2.15
C MET A 195 -12.43 -4.83 1.79
N VAL A 196 -12.37 -4.06 0.72
CA VAL A 196 -13.53 -3.42 0.11
C VAL A 196 -14.04 -4.31 -1.02
N THR A 197 -15.35 -4.53 -1.05
CA THR A 197 -16.05 -5.09 -2.21
C THR A 197 -17.18 -4.15 -2.63
N TYR A 198 -17.41 -4.05 -3.94
CA TYR A 198 -18.49 -3.31 -4.55
C TYR A 198 -19.36 -4.28 -5.33
N ASP A 199 -20.65 -4.40 -5.00
CA ASP A 199 -21.57 -5.37 -5.60
C ASP A 199 -21.00 -6.80 -5.66
N ASN A 200 -20.37 -7.23 -4.56
CA ASN A 200 -19.69 -8.53 -4.41
C ASN A 200 -18.41 -8.71 -5.27
N GLN A 201 -17.96 -7.71 -6.01
CA GLN A 201 -16.67 -7.73 -6.67
C GLN A 201 -15.58 -7.21 -5.72
N TYR A 202 -14.45 -7.88 -5.68
CA TYR A 202 -13.32 -7.43 -4.86
C TYR A 202 -12.72 -6.16 -5.47
N THR A 203 -12.64 -5.09 -4.69
CA THR A 203 -12.10 -3.81 -5.12
C THR A 203 -10.66 -3.60 -4.66
N GLY A 204 -10.37 -3.81 -3.37
CA GLY A 204 -9.02 -3.62 -2.86
C GLY A 204 -8.92 -3.64 -1.34
N LEU A 205 -7.75 -3.26 -0.85
CA LEU A 205 -7.34 -3.29 0.56
C LEU A 205 -7.38 -1.89 1.18
N LEU A 206 -7.88 -1.81 2.42
CA LEU A 206 -7.65 -0.71 3.35
C LEU A 206 -6.52 -1.09 4.30
N SER A 207 -5.47 -0.29 4.36
CA SER A 207 -4.39 -0.38 5.34
C SER A 207 -4.31 0.91 6.18
N SER A 208 -3.64 0.84 7.33
CA SER A 208 -3.53 1.96 8.27
C SER A 208 -2.29 1.84 9.16
N VAL A 209 -1.19 1.36 8.60
CA VAL A 209 0.03 1.09 9.35
C VAL A 209 0.58 2.38 9.96
N THR A 210 0.82 3.40 9.14
CA THR A 210 1.40 4.67 9.57
C THR A 210 0.35 5.70 10.02
N THR A 211 -0.91 5.48 9.65
CA THR A 211 -2.03 6.38 9.96
C THR A 211 -2.71 6.08 11.30
N GLY A 212 -2.11 5.20 12.12
CA GLY A 212 -2.58 4.96 13.49
C GLY A 212 -3.95 4.31 13.58
N GLY A 213 -4.33 3.43 12.66
CA GLY A 213 -5.62 2.73 12.69
C GLY A 213 -6.74 3.44 11.91
N ILE A 214 -6.41 4.51 11.16
CA ILE A 214 -7.35 5.27 10.33
C ILE A 214 -7.06 5.02 8.86
N ALA A 215 -8.09 4.76 8.06
CA ALA A 215 -8.00 4.53 6.63
C ALA A 215 -9.01 5.37 5.87
N THR A 216 -8.55 6.04 4.80
CA THR A 216 -9.41 6.78 3.87
C THR A 216 -9.15 6.29 2.46
N ALA A 217 -10.21 5.89 1.76
CA ALA A 217 -10.13 5.43 0.38
C ALA A 217 -11.22 6.09 -0.46
N VAL A 218 -10.96 6.25 -1.76
CA VAL A 218 -11.94 6.80 -2.70
C VAL A 218 -12.11 5.83 -3.86
N ILE A 219 -13.37 5.46 -4.15
CA ILE A 219 -13.77 4.63 -5.30
C ILE A 219 -14.87 5.33 -6.10
N PRO A 220 -15.00 5.08 -7.42
CA PRO A 220 -16.10 5.65 -8.19
C PRO A 220 -17.42 4.91 -7.97
N ALA A 221 -18.53 5.62 -8.05
CA ALA A 221 -19.84 5.00 -8.18
C ALA A 221 -19.98 4.36 -9.57
N SER A 222 -20.09 3.05 -9.67
CA SER A 222 -20.12 2.33 -10.95
C SER A 222 -21.38 1.47 -11.07
N GLY A 223 -21.94 1.41 -12.27
CA GLY A 223 -23.11 0.60 -12.59
C GLY A 223 -24.35 1.41 -12.98
N ALA A 224 -25.50 0.73 -13.07
CA ALA A 224 -26.75 1.35 -13.46
C ALA A 224 -27.37 2.16 -12.31
N PRO A 225 -28.26 3.13 -12.58
CA PRO A 225 -29.03 3.82 -11.54
C PRO A 225 -29.77 2.83 -10.63
N GLY A 226 -29.64 3.03 -9.31
CA GLY A 226 -30.23 2.13 -8.32
C GLY A 226 -29.35 1.98 -7.09
N LYS A 227 -29.69 0.98 -6.26
CA LYS A 227 -28.97 0.70 -5.02
C LYS A 227 -27.81 -0.26 -5.27
N HIS A 228 -26.62 0.14 -4.85
CA HIS A 228 -25.37 -0.62 -4.86
C HIS A 228 -24.91 -0.89 -3.44
N ILE A 229 -24.14 -1.93 -3.23
CA ILE A 229 -23.67 -2.34 -1.91
C ILE A 229 -22.16 -2.33 -1.85
N ILE A 230 -21.64 -1.47 -0.99
CA ILE A 230 -20.23 -1.49 -0.59
C ILE A 230 -20.13 -2.29 0.70
N ARG A 231 -19.22 -3.27 0.74
CA ARG A 231 -18.94 -3.98 1.98
C ARG A 231 -17.47 -3.76 2.36
N VAL A 232 -17.26 -3.53 3.66
CA VAL A 232 -15.93 -3.57 4.26
C VAL A 232 -15.88 -4.78 5.16
N VAL A 233 -15.05 -5.75 4.80
CA VAL A 233 -14.98 -7.05 5.44
C VAL A 233 -13.57 -7.34 5.90
N HIS A 234 -13.45 -8.03 7.01
CA HIS A 234 -12.17 -8.55 7.45
C HIS A 234 -11.66 -9.58 6.44
N GLY A 235 -10.36 -9.52 6.16
CA GLY A 235 -9.70 -10.47 5.27
C GLY A 235 -8.64 -11.30 5.98
N SER A 236 -8.23 -12.36 5.32
CA SER A 236 -7.01 -13.08 5.67
C SER A 236 -5.95 -12.78 4.63
N PHE A 237 -4.78 -12.28 5.06
CA PHE A 237 -3.75 -11.77 4.17
C PHE A 237 -4.28 -10.60 3.32
N THR A 238 -4.56 -10.83 2.05
CA THR A 238 -4.93 -9.80 1.07
C THR A 238 -6.26 -10.09 0.38
N MET A 239 -7.00 -11.10 0.85
CA MET A 239 -8.27 -11.51 0.25
C MET A 239 -9.41 -11.47 1.26
N PRO A 240 -10.65 -11.12 0.83
CA PRO A 240 -11.82 -11.19 1.68
C PRO A 240 -12.02 -12.60 2.23
N TYR A 241 -12.24 -12.73 3.52
CA TYR A 241 -12.59 -14.00 4.13
C TYR A 241 -14.11 -14.09 4.26
N LEU A 242 -14.72 -14.97 3.49
CA LEU A 242 -16.18 -14.99 3.33
C LEU A 242 -16.91 -15.84 4.40
N ASN A 243 -16.23 -16.87 4.93
CA ASN A 243 -16.80 -17.73 5.95
C ASN A 243 -16.33 -17.33 7.35
N MET A 244 -16.84 -16.21 7.86
CA MET A 244 -16.42 -15.64 9.14
C MET A 244 -16.61 -16.56 10.33
N GLU A 245 -17.56 -17.50 10.28
CA GLU A 245 -17.79 -18.49 11.34
C GLU A 245 -16.61 -19.44 11.54
N GLN A 246 -15.82 -19.66 10.48
CA GLN A 246 -14.60 -20.48 10.52
C GLN A 246 -13.32 -19.63 10.71
N SER A 247 -13.46 -18.31 10.83
CA SER A 247 -12.32 -17.44 11.09
C SER A 247 -11.74 -17.71 12.47
N PRO A 248 -10.40 -17.66 12.66
CA PRO A 248 -9.82 -17.65 14.01
C PRO A 248 -10.25 -16.41 14.82
N ARG A 249 -10.84 -15.41 14.16
CA ARG A 249 -11.43 -14.21 14.76
C ARG A 249 -12.86 -14.01 14.28
N PRO A 250 -13.82 -14.85 14.69
CA PRO A 250 -15.21 -14.81 14.21
C PRO A 250 -15.99 -13.60 14.73
N ASP A 251 -15.47 -12.90 15.71
CA ASP A 251 -16.03 -11.70 16.33
C ASP A 251 -15.76 -10.40 15.56
N ARG A 252 -15.13 -10.47 14.37
CA ARG A 252 -14.89 -9.30 13.53
C ARG A 252 -16.16 -8.86 12.82
N PRO A 253 -16.53 -7.56 12.87
CA PRO A 253 -17.71 -7.06 12.18
C PRO A 253 -17.54 -7.10 10.66
N THR A 254 -18.67 -7.15 9.97
CA THR A 254 -18.80 -6.88 8.55
C THR A 254 -19.67 -5.64 8.39
N PHE A 255 -19.16 -4.64 7.66
CA PHE A 255 -19.91 -3.42 7.38
C PHE A 255 -20.58 -3.54 6.01
N THR A 256 -21.84 -3.16 5.93
CA THR A 256 -22.62 -3.12 4.68
C THR A 256 -23.18 -1.73 4.50
N LEU A 257 -22.71 -1.03 3.49
CA LEU A 257 -22.93 0.39 3.25
C LEU A 257 -23.66 0.54 1.91
N PRO A 258 -24.94 0.92 1.90
CA PRO A 258 -25.65 1.14 0.66
C PRO A 258 -25.26 2.48 0.05
N PHE A 259 -25.01 2.48 -1.26
CA PHE A 259 -24.88 3.68 -2.08
C PHE A 259 -25.97 3.71 -3.13
N THR A 260 -26.58 4.87 -3.41
CA THR A 260 -27.61 4.99 -4.43
C THR A 260 -27.09 5.77 -5.64
N ILE A 261 -26.94 5.10 -6.78
CA ILE A 261 -26.67 5.80 -8.04
C ILE A 261 -27.97 6.47 -8.51
N THR A 262 -27.93 7.80 -8.60
CA THR A 262 -29.05 8.62 -9.07
C THR A 262 -28.96 8.85 -10.57
N GLN A 263 -30.10 9.21 -11.17
CA GLN A 263 -30.11 9.79 -12.53
C GLN A 263 -29.36 11.12 -12.52
N GLY A 264 -28.61 11.39 -13.57
CA GLY A 264 -27.89 12.67 -13.71
C GLY A 264 -26.72 12.56 -14.69
N SER A 265 -26.04 13.67 -14.92
CA SER A 265 -24.81 13.69 -15.71
C SER A 265 -23.71 12.94 -14.96
N PRO A 266 -22.89 12.13 -15.65
CA PRO A 266 -21.79 11.40 -15.03
C PRO A 266 -20.75 12.36 -14.42
N VAL A 267 -20.14 11.96 -13.33
CA VAL A 267 -18.98 12.64 -12.76
C VAL A 267 -17.73 11.97 -13.35
N LEU A 268 -17.09 12.63 -14.29
CA LEU A 268 -15.92 12.08 -14.97
C LEU A 268 -14.64 12.45 -14.20
N PRO A 269 -13.64 11.57 -14.21
CA PRO A 269 -12.32 11.88 -13.65
C PRO A 269 -11.63 12.98 -14.47
N PRO A 270 -10.60 13.63 -13.92
CA PRO A 270 -9.73 14.53 -14.69
C PRO A 270 -9.13 13.81 -15.90
N GLU A 271 -8.78 14.59 -16.95
CA GLU A 271 -8.05 14.06 -18.10
C GLU A 271 -6.73 13.40 -17.67
N ALA A 272 -6.28 12.38 -18.40
CA ALA A 272 -5.09 11.59 -18.05
C ALA A 272 -3.88 12.49 -17.74
N GLY A 273 -3.53 13.41 -18.62
CA GLY A 273 -2.37 14.30 -18.45
C GLY A 273 -2.46 15.29 -17.28
N ALA A 274 -3.64 15.43 -16.65
CA ALA A 274 -3.84 16.24 -15.45
C ALA A 274 -3.77 15.44 -14.15
N GLN A 275 -3.51 14.14 -14.23
CA GLN A 275 -3.43 13.23 -13.09
C GLN A 275 -1.96 12.93 -12.73
N GLY A 276 -1.69 12.84 -11.45
CA GLY A 276 -0.37 12.56 -10.91
C GLY A 276 -0.07 13.44 -9.71
N LEU A 277 1.15 13.34 -9.21
CA LEU A 277 1.64 14.24 -8.16
C LEU A 277 2.16 15.53 -8.79
N ALA A 278 1.90 16.65 -8.14
CA ALA A 278 2.52 17.91 -8.52
C ALA A 278 4.05 17.82 -8.31
N PRO A 279 4.85 18.45 -9.21
CA PRO A 279 6.29 18.56 -8.98
C PRO A 279 6.60 19.20 -7.62
N GLU A 280 7.56 18.61 -6.89
CA GLU A 280 8.00 19.16 -5.62
C GLU A 280 9.22 20.04 -5.84
N ALA A 281 9.17 21.27 -5.32
CA ALA A 281 10.26 22.21 -5.45
C ALA A 281 11.54 21.67 -4.77
N GLY A 282 12.65 21.77 -5.47
CA GLY A 282 13.96 21.50 -4.91
C GLY A 282 14.47 22.66 -4.05
N SER A 283 15.28 22.35 -3.07
CA SER A 283 15.89 23.34 -2.21
C SER A 283 17.41 23.28 -2.33
N PRO A 284 18.10 24.43 -2.40
CA PRO A 284 19.56 24.46 -2.33
C PRO A 284 20.03 23.79 -1.03
N ALA A 285 21.02 22.91 -1.14
CA ALA A 285 21.66 22.34 0.03
C ALA A 285 22.15 23.45 0.96
N SER A 286 22.00 23.31 2.27
CA SER A 286 22.52 24.28 3.25
C SER A 286 24.05 24.08 3.43
N GLY A 287 24.80 25.16 3.72
CA GLY A 287 26.23 25.09 4.01
C GLY A 287 27.11 25.74 2.93
N SER A 288 28.44 25.70 3.12
CA SER A 288 29.45 26.24 2.23
C SER A 288 30.15 25.19 1.36
N GLU A 289 29.93 23.91 1.63
CA GLU A 289 30.52 22.80 0.89
C GLU A 289 29.99 22.75 -0.55
N PRO A 290 30.75 22.16 -1.48
CA PRO A 290 30.26 21.90 -2.83
C PRO A 290 28.97 21.14 -2.81
N ALA A 291 27.96 21.63 -3.54
CA ALA A 291 26.65 21.00 -3.58
C ALA A 291 25.96 21.19 -4.93
N ILE A 292 25.19 20.21 -5.33
CA ILE A 292 24.25 20.31 -6.44
C ILE A 292 22.82 19.96 -5.96
N TRP A 293 21.82 20.48 -6.65
CA TRP A 293 20.41 20.17 -6.41
C TRP A 293 19.61 20.27 -7.70
N THR A 294 18.44 19.64 -7.73
CA THR A 294 17.48 19.77 -8.82
C THR A 294 16.29 20.63 -8.38
N ASP A 295 15.71 21.33 -9.31
CA ASP A 295 14.42 21.99 -9.16
C ASP A 295 13.56 21.70 -10.41
N PRO A 296 12.49 20.91 -10.26
CA PRO A 296 11.97 20.28 -9.04
C PRO A 296 12.86 19.12 -8.52
N ALA A 297 12.67 18.74 -7.25
CA ALA A 297 13.28 17.57 -6.61
C ALA A 297 12.55 16.27 -6.95
N SER A 298 11.24 16.34 -7.24
CA SER A 298 10.45 15.25 -7.77
C SER A 298 9.48 15.74 -8.84
N ALA A 299 9.33 14.97 -9.92
CA ALA A 299 8.40 15.31 -11.01
C ALA A 299 8.18 14.13 -11.98
N PRO A 300 7.11 14.16 -12.78
CA PRO A 300 6.91 13.24 -13.90
C PRO A 300 7.95 13.40 -15.01
N VAL A 301 8.13 12.34 -15.80
CA VAL A 301 8.91 12.34 -17.05
C VAL A 301 8.53 13.53 -17.95
N GLY A 302 9.53 14.19 -18.54
CA GLY A 302 9.37 15.31 -19.46
C GLY A 302 9.09 16.67 -18.82
N THR A 303 8.94 16.74 -17.49
CA THR A 303 8.80 18.02 -16.77
C THR A 303 10.09 18.85 -16.92
N PRO A 304 10.00 20.15 -17.26
CA PRO A 304 11.18 21.02 -17.23
C PRO A 304 11.84 21.01 -15.85
N MET A 305 13.16 20.79 -15.79
CA MET A 305 13.94 20.82 -14.56
C MET A 305 15.26 21.54 -14.76
N THR A 306 15.85 22.01 -13.65
CA THR A 306 17.17 22.65 -13.63
C THR A 306 18.04 21.93 -12.60
N ILE A 307 19.25 21.55 -13.02
CA ILE A 307 20.34 21.14 -12.11
C ILE A 307 21.17 22.36 -11.81
N SER A 308 21.27 22.72 -10.55
CA SER A 308 22.08 23.87 -10.08
C SER A 308 23.20 23.41 -9.17
N GLY A 309 24.30 24.14 -9.14
CA GLY A 309 25.40 23.85 -8.24
C GLY A 309 26.11 25.10 -7.73
N ARG A 310 26.78 24.94 -6.60
CA ARG A 310 27.59 25.99 -5.96
C ARG A 310 28.82 25.42 -5.25
N GLY A 311 29.77 26.29 -4.88
CA GLY A 311 30.95 25.92 -4.12
C GLY A 311 31.92 25.03 -4.92
N LEU A 312 31.75 24.98 -6.23
CA LEU A 312 32.54 24.16 -7.13
C LEU A 312 33.80 24.92 -7.59
N THR A 313 34.80 24.21 -8.17
CA THR A 313 36.02 24.82 -8.67
C THR A 313 35.71 25.74 -9.85
N ALA A 314 35.97 27.04 -9.68
CA ALA A 314 35.73 28.06 -10.69
C ALA A 314 36.44 27.76 -12.01
N GLY A 315 35.77 27.88 -13.14
CA GLY A 315 36.29 27.64 -14.48
C GLY A 315 36.58 26.17 -14.81
N ALA A 316 36.27 25.22 -13.94
CA ALA A 316 36.45 23.79 -14.20
C ALA A 316 35.37 23.26 -15.15
N ASP A 317 35.76 22.27 -15.98
CA ASP A 317 34.78 21.49 -16.75
C ASP A 317 34.19 20.41 -15.86
N LEU A 318 32.86 20.47 -15.70
CA LEU A 318 32.04 19.61 -14.88
C LEU A 318 31.26 18.65 -15.75
N THR A 319 31.35 17.36 -15.49
CA THR A 319 30.49 16.33 -16.11
C THR A 319 29.31 16.02 -15.19
N LEU A 320 28.08 16.09 -15.71
CA LEU A 320 26.89 15.66 -15.03
C LEU A 320 26.48 14.26 -15.50
N THR A 321 26.34 13.35 -14.56
CA THR A 321 25.98 11.93 -14.81
C THR A 321 24.69 11.59 -14.12
N TRP A 322 23.76 11.02 -14.87
CA TRP A 322 22.50 10.44 -14.40
C TRP A 322 22.69 8.95 -14.15
N TYR A 323 22.14 8.46 -13.06
CA TYR A 323 22.17 7.04 -12.74
C TYR A 323 20.76 6.46 -12.82
N THR A 324 20.60 5.46 -13.65
CA THR A 324 19.40 4.64 -13.77
C THR A 324 19.68 3.22 -13.29
N VAL A 325 18.68 2.35 -13.32
CA VAL A 325 18.82 0.93 -13.00
C VAL A 325 18.43 0.07 -14.18
N ILE A 326 19.17 -0.99 -14.40
CA ILE A 326 18.95 -1.98 -15.47
C ILE A 326 18.78 -3.34 -14.84
N GLY A 327 17.83 -4.14 -15.33
CA GLY A 327 17.64 -5.49 -14.84
C GLY A 327 16.19 -5.94 -14.83
N ASN A 328 15.91 -6.99 -14.10
CA ASN A 328 14.56 -7.46 -13.84
C ASN A 328 14.52 -8.29 -12.56
N ARG A 329 13.36 -8.34 -11.92
CA ARG A 329 13.16 -9.15 -10.73
C ARG A 329 12.82 -10.62 -11.01
N VAL A 330 12.47 -10.95 -12.24
CA VAL A 330 12.05 -12.30 -12.65
C VAL A 330 13.26 -13.24 -12.72
N GLY A 331 14.41 -12.72 -13.17
CA GLY A 331 15.64 -13.49 -13.31
C GLY A 331 16.41 -13.75 -12.00
N GLY A 332 15.95 -13.22 -10.86
CA GLY A 332 16.61 -13.40 -9.55
C GLY A 332 17.96 -12.71 -9.40
N GLN A 333 18.39 -11.93 -10.38
CA GLN A 333 19.66 -11.19 -10.37
C GLN A 333 19.51 -9.77 -9.78
N GLY A 334 18.28 -9.25 -9.67
CA GLY A 334 18.02 -7.91 -9.17
C GLY A 334 18.27 -6.82 -10.22
N TRP A 335 18.66 -5.67 -9.74
CA TRP A 335 18.91 -4.47 -10.51
C TRP A 335 20.39 -4.09 -10.43
N ASP A 336 20.97 -3.68 -11.54
CA ASP A 336 22.31 -3.11 -11.61
C ASP A 336 22.18 -1.61 -11.91
N GLU A 337 22.97 -0.77 -11.25
CA GLU A 337 23.04 0.65 -11.55
C GLU A 337 23.78 0.87 -12.86
N ALA A 338 23.28 1.77 -13.70
CA ALA A 338 23.89 2.17 -14.95
C ALA A 338 24.04 3.69 -14.99
N ALA A 339 25.20 4.16 -15.47
CA ALA A 339 25.53 5.57 -15.57
C ALA A 339 25.34 6.08 -17.00
N GLU A 340 24.70 7.24 -17.16
CA GLU A 340 24.53 7.95 -18.42
C GLU A 340 25.03 9.39 -18.28
N GLU A 341 25.96 9.83 -19.14
CA GLU A 341 26.41 11.20 -19.17
C GLU A 341 25.31 12.12 -19.71
N LEU A 342 24.82 13.04 -18.90
CA LEU A 342 23.82 14.03 -19.32
C LEU A 342 24.46 15.13 -20.16
N THR A 343 25.54 15.70 -19.68
CA THR A 343 26.22 16.82 -20.34
C THR A 343 27.54 17.17 -19.63
N GLN A 344 28.30 18.06 -20.30
CA GLN A 344 29.43 18.75 -19.70
C GLN A 344 29.13 20.25 -19.65
N VAL A 345 29.41 20.89 -18.51
CA VAL A 345 29.21 22.34 -18.28
C VAL A 345 30.44 22.95 -17.67
N THR A 346 30.76 24.19 -18.03
CA THR A 346 31.86 24.91 -17.37
C THR A 346 31.34 25.68 -16.17
N VAL A 347 31.96 25.48 -15.00
CA VAL A 347 31.61 26.17 -13.76
C VAL A 347 31.94 27.65 -13.87
N GLY A 348 31.02 28.51 -13.46
CA GLY A 348 31.22 29.96 -13.43
C GLY A 348 32.39 30.41 -12.54
N GLN A 349 32.87 31.66 -12.74
CA GLN A 349 33.95 32.22 -11.91
C GLN A 349 33.56 32.42 -10.44
N ASP A 350 32.26 32.38 -10.14
CA ASP A 350 31.67 32.42 -8.80
C ASP A 350 31.49 31.02 -8.16
N GLY A 351 31.94 29.95 -8.85
CA GLY A 351 31.82 28.58 -8.39
C GLY A 351 30.39 28.01 -8.55
N THR A 352 29.55 28.61 -9.40
CA THR A 352 28.18 28.15 -9.65
C THR A 352 28.00 27.66 -11.09
N PHE A 353 26.97 26.86 -11.30
CA PHE A 353 26.41 26.53 -12.63
C PHE A 353 24.91 26.29 -12.58
N GLN A 354 24.29 26.35 -13.73
CA GLN A 354 22.90 25.91 -13.97
C GLN A 354 22.81 25.17 -15.30
N TYR A 355 22.10 24.08 -15.32
CA TYR A 355 21.81 23.29 -16.51
C TYR A 355 20.33 22.95 -16.57
N ALA A 356 19.63 23.39 -17.61
CA ALA A 356 18.21 23.12 -17.82
C ALA A 356 18.03 21.96 -18.79
N LEU A 357 17.13 21.03 -18.42
CA LEU A 357 16.76 19.87 -19.22
C LEU A 357 15.31 19.49 -18.91
N ALA A 358 14.77 18.50 -19.60
CA ALA A 358 13.53 17.82 -19.18
C ALA A 358 13.90 16.62 -18.32
N VAL A 359 13.06 16.28 -17.34
CA VAL A 359 13.17 15.02 -16.58
C VAL A 359 13.30 13.86 -17.56
N PRO A 360 14.36 13.04 -17.48
CA PRO A 360 14.60 11.94 -18.40
C PRO A 360 13.42 10.96 -18.47
N ASP A 361 13.24 10.33 -19.64
CA ASP A 361 12.28 9.24 -19.83
C ASP A 361 12.88 7.95 -19.28
N ASP A 362 12.60 7.68 -17.99
CA ASP A 362 13.22 6.61 -17.23
C ASP A 362 12.22 5.97 -16.25
N LEU A 363 12.66 4.93 -15.56
CA LEU A 363 11.92 4.28 -14.48
C LEU A 363 11.53 5.30 -13.40
N GLY A 364 10.40 5.11 -12.76
CA GLY A 364 10.03 5.90 -11.57
C GLY A 364 10.88 5.55 -10.36
N GLY A 365 10.91 6.47 -9.41
CA GLY A 365 11.68 6.35 -8.19
C GLY A 365 12.94 7.23 -8.17
N PRO A 366 13.83 7.02 -7.19
CA PRO A 366 15.00 7.85 -6.98
C PRO A 366 16.10 7.58 -8.01
N HIS A 367 16.64 8.66 -8.57
CA HIS A 367 17.79 8.65 -9.46
C HIS A 367 18.89 9.53 -8.90
N ARG A 368 20.10 8.98 -8.80
CA ARG A 368 21.28 9.72 -8.37
C ARG A 368 21.83 10.56 -9.53
N ILE A 369 22.24 11.80 -9.24
CA ILE A 369 22.93 12.68 -10.16
C ILE A 369 24.28 13.02 -9.56
N GLU A 370 25.35 12.80 -10.29
CA GLU A 370 26.71 13.17 -9.89
C GLU A 370 27.26 14.32 -10.75
N ALA A 371 27.94 15.19 -10.09
CA ALA A 371 28.76 16.22 -10.70
C ALA A 371 30.24 15.88 -10.47
N SER A 372 31.02 15.60 -11.53
CA SER A 372 32.44 15.24 -11.43
C SER A 372 33.33 16.23 -12.17
N ILE A 373 34.52 16.51 -11.59
CA ILE A 373 35.56 17.35 -12.18
C ILE A 373 36.81 16.49 -12.32
N ALA A 374 37.36 16.41 -13.52
CA ALA A 374 38.51 15.57 -13.83
C ALA A 374 38.37 14.10 -13.35
N GLY A 375 37.15 13.55 -13.40
CA GLY A 375 36.82 12.18 -13.00
C GLY A 375 36.64 11.97 -11.48
N ALA A 376 36.77 13.01 -10.67
CA ALA A 376 36.49 12.94 -9.22
C ALA A 376 35.13 13.54 -8.92
N ILE A 377 34.33 12.84 -8.10
CA ILE A 377 33.01 13.32 -7.67
C ILE A 377 33.20 14.57 -6.81
N ALA A 378 32.66 15.70 -7.26
CA ALA A 378 32.69 16.98 -6.55
C ALA A 378 31.43 17.17 -5.69
N ALA A 379 30.25 16.72 -6.18
CA ALA A 379 28.97 16.75 -5.46
C ALA A 379 27.98 15.74 -6.06
N GLN A 380 26.97 15.39 -5.29
CA GLN A 380 25.90 14.53 -5.75
C GLN A 380 24.55 14.99 -5.19
N THR A 381 23.46 14.64 -5.88
CA THR A 381 22.08 14.85 -5.43
C THR A 381 21.20 13.71 -5.93
N GLN A 382 19.92 13.76 -5.58
CA GLN A 382 18.90 12.80 -6.02
C GLN A 382 17.73 13.55 -6.63
N MET A 383 17.16 12.98 -7.68
CA MET A 383 15.90 13.39 -8.31
C MET A 383 14.95 12.19 -8.30
N THR A 384 13.68 12.42 -7.96
CA THR A 384 12.67 11.35 -7.96
C THR A 384 11.72 11.50 -9.15
N ILE A 385 11.68 10.49 -10.03
CA ILE A 385 10.68 10.43 -11.09
C ILE A 385 9.37 9.89 -10.53
N THR A 386 8.28 10.65 -10.67
CA THR A 386 6.95 10.23 -10.23
C THR A 386 6.13 9.67 -11.39
N PRO A 387 5.31 8.61 -11.15
CA PRO A 387 4.43 8.07 -12.18
C PRO A 387 3.39 9.09 -12.65
N SER A 388 3.06 9.04 -13.95
CA SER A 388 2.05 9.88 -14.56
C SER A 388 1.17 9.12 -15.55
N ALA A 389 -0.10 9.51 -15.63
CA ALA A 389 -1.01 9.03 -16.65
C ALA A 389 -0.81 9.86 -17.94
N ILE A 390 -0.64 9.17 -19.06
CA ILE A 390 -0.40 9.81 -20.36
C ILE A 390 -1.68 9.89 -21.16
N SER A 391 -2.41 8.78 -21.29
CA SER A 391 -3.61 8.72 -22.12
C SER A 391 -4.50 7.53 -21.80
N ILE A 392 -5.76 7.68 -22.18
CA ILE A 392 -6.70 6.59 -22.47
C ILE A 392 -7.23 6.81 -23.89
N SER A 393 -7.27 5.78 -24.72
CA SER A 393 -7.73 5.87 -26.10
C SER A 393 -8.24 4.52 -26.64
N PRO A 394 -9.41 4.50 -27.34
CA PRO A 394 -10.39 5.58 -27.37
C PRO A 394 -11.07 5.79 -26.02
N THR A 395 -11.87 6.85 -25.89
CA THR A 395 -12.68 7.15 -24.68
C THR A 395 -14.12 6.68 -24.79
N SER A 396 -14.52 6.17 -25.97
CA SER A 396 -15.86 5.61 -26.22
C SER A 396 -15.83 4.62 -27.39
N GLY A 397 -16.84 3.75 -27.42
CA GLY A 397 -17.04 2.78 -28.50
C GLY A 397 -17.93 1.62 -28.07
N PRO A 398 -18.34 0.73 -28.99
CA PRO A 398 -19.17 -0.43 -28.67
C PRO A 398 -18.41 -1.43 -27.80
N VAL A 399 -19.16 -2.41 -27.23
CA VAL A 399 -18.59 -3.55 -26.53
C VAL A 399 -17.54 -4.26 -27.40
N GLY A 400 -16.40 -4.60 -26.79
CA GLY A 400 -15.25 -5.21 -27.47
C GLY A 400 -14.24 -4.21 -28.01
N THR A 401 -14.52 -2.89 -28.00
CA THR A 401 -13.53 -1.87 -28.33
C THR A 401 -12.29 -2.04 -27.43
N VAL A 402 -11.11 -2.11 -28.04
CA VAL A 402 -9.86 -2.21 -27.29
C VAL A 402 -9.47 -0.85 -26.74
N ILE A 403 -9.55 -0.72 -25.43
CA ILE A 403 -9.13 0.46 -24.69
C ILE A 403 -7.63 0.34 -24.41
N THR A 404 -6.87 1.38 -24.74
CA THR A 404 -5.43 1.48 -24.46
C THR A 404 -5.21 2.54 -23.39
N ILE A 405 -4.58 2.16 -22.27
CA ILE A 405 -4.15 3.08 -21.19
C ILE A 405 -2.65 3.14 -21.18
N GLN A 406 -2.07 4.33 -21.03
CA GLN A 406 -0.63 4.55 -21.00
C GLN A 406 -0.22 5.31 -19.73
N LEU A 407 0.80 4.78 -19.04
CA LEU A 407 1.51 5.46 -17.95
C LEU A 407 2.99 5.58 -18.28
N LYS A 408 3.69 6.54 -17.67
CA LYS A 408 5.14 6.69 -17.64
C LYS A 408 5.66 6.81 -16.22
N GLY A 409 6.96 6.54 -16.05
CA GLY A 409 7.63 6.67 -14.76
C GLY A 409 7.16 5.67 -13.71
N VAL A 410 6.68 4.49 -14.11
CA VAL A 410 6.40 3.40 -13.16
C VAL A 410 7.72 2.87 -12.62
N GLY A 411 7.82 2.74 -11.29
CA GLY A 411 9.08 2.53 -10.60
C GLY A 411 9.64 1.12 -10.68
N TRP A 412 10.81 0.95 -10.05
CA TRP A 412 11.56 -0.30 -10.00
C TRP A 412 11.62 -0.92 -8.59
N THR A 413 11.39 -0.14 -7.55
CA THR A 413 11.39 -0.63 -6.16
C THR A 413 10.21 -1.56 -5.92
N GLU A 414 10.28 -2.43 -4.93
CA GLU A 414 9.18 -3.37 -4.62
C GLU A 414 7.86 -2.66 -4.26
N THR A 415 7.92 -1.41 -3.86
CA THR A 415 6.77 -0.59 -3.47
C THR A 415 6.25 0.34 -4.55
N ALA A 416 6.96 0.46 -5.69
CA ALA A 416 6.59 1.40 -6.76
C ALA A 416 6.44 0.75 -8.15
N ASN A 417 6.65 -0.56 -8.25
CA ASN A 417 6.85 -1.24 -9.54
C ASN A 417 5.60 -1.81 -10.19
N ILE A 418 4.43 -1.71 -9.56
CA ILE A 418 3.17 -2.18 -10.12
C ILE A 418 2.01 -1.22 -9.87
N TYR A 419 1.07 -1.24 -10.84
CA TYR A 419 -0.27 -0.70 -10.68
C TYR A 419 -1.31 -1.79 -10.85
N ASN A 420 -2.25 -1.85 -9.92
CA ASN A 420 -3.36 -2.78 -9.89
C ASN A 420 -4.59 -2.14 -10.52
N LEU A 421 -5.22 -2.82 -11.47
CA LEU A 421 -6.32 -2.29 -12.25
C LEU A 421 -7.65 -2.83 -11.77
N THR A 422 -8.62 -1.93 -11.57
CA THR A 422 -10.04 -2.26 -11.39
C THR A 422 -10.84 -1.77 -12.61
N TYR A 423 -11.89 -2.52 -12.95
CA TYR A 423 -12.91 -2.13 -13.93
C TYR A 423 -14.27 -2.17 -13.22
N ASP A 424 -14.95 -1.04 -13.13
CA ASP A 424 -16.17 -0.86 -12.33
C ASP A 424 -16.03 -1.40 -10.90
N ASN A 425 -14.93 -1.02 -10.25
CA ASN A 425 -14.52 -1.48 -8.92
C ASN A 425 -14.17 -2.98 -8.80
N GLY A 426 -14.27 -3.77 -9.88
CA GLY A 426 -13.85 -5.16 -9.90
C GLY A 426 -12.34 -5.28 -10.22
N TYR A 427 -11.55 -5.86 -9.32
CA TYR A 427 -10.12 -6.08 -9.54
C TYR A 427 -9.87 -7.07 -10.67
N LEU A 428 -9.08 -6.68 -11.67
CA LEU A 428 -8.72 -7.50 -12.83
C LEU A 428 -7.31 -8.09 -12.75
N GLY A 429 -6.34 -7.33 -12.26
CA GLY A 429 -4.95 -7.72 -12.30
C GLY A 429 -4.01 -6.51 -12.16
N TYR A 430 -2.73 -6.71 -12.47
CA TYR A 430 -1.72 -5.67 -12.33
C TYR A 430 -0.86 -5.52 -13.58
N ALA A 431 -0.24 -4.35 -13.73
CA ALA A 431 0.72 -4.03 -14.78
C ALA A 431 2.00 -3.47 -14.15
N CYS A 432 3.13 -3.65 -14.84
CA CYS A 432 4.44 -3.15 -14.45
C CYS A 432 5.23 -2.66 -15.65
N GLY A 433 6.22 -1.79 -15.41
CA GLY A 433 7.06 -1.16 -16.43
C GLY A 433 8.51 -1.67 -16.46
N PHE A 434 8.83 -2.84 -15.90
CA PHE A 434 10.21 -3.32 -15.71
C PHE A 434 11.09 -3.33 -16.96
N ASN A 435 10.58 -3.92 -18.05
CA ASN A 435 11.33 -4.09 -19.28
C ASN A 435 11.05 -2.98 -20.31
N THR A 436 10.35 -1.94 -19.93
CA THR A 436 9.90 -0.86 -20.80
C THR A 436 10.27 0.52 -20.26
N ASN A 437 11.30 0.59 -19.45
CA ASN A 437 11.83 1.83 -18.87
C ASN A 437 10.78 2.68 -18.14
N GLY A 438 9.91 2.01 -17.35
CA GLY A 438 8.81 2.69 -16.64
C GLY A 438 7.56 2.95 -17.48
N ASP A 439 7.58 2.63 -18.78
CA ASP A 439 6.41 2.73 -19.64
C ASP A 439 5.45 1.57 -19.41
N VAL A 440 4.20 1.87 -19.12
CA VAL A 440 3.13 0.88 -19.01
C VAL A 440 2.10 1.11 -20.09
N ARG A 441 1.75 0.04 -20.82
CA ARG A 441 0.63 0.00 -21.75
C ARG A 441 -0.30 -1.13 -21.41
N ILE A 442 -1.57 -0.78 -21.15
CA ILE A 442 -2.61 -1.73 -20.81
C ILE A 442 -3.62 -1.76 -21.95
N TYR A 443 -3.96 -2.98 -22.39
CA TYR A 443 -4.98 -3.22 -23.40
C TYR A 443 -6.09 -4.04 -22.77
N LEU A 444 -7.32 -3.52 -22.81
CA LEU A 444 -8.48 -4.25 -22.33
C LEU A 444 -9.69 -4.00 -23.25
N PRO A 445 -10.53 -5.03 -23.48
CA PRO A 445 -11.76 -4.82 -24.22
C PRO A 445 -12.80 -4.13 -23.35
N ALA A 446 -13.53 -3.17 -23.92
CA ALA A 446 -14.71 -2.60 -23.29
C ALA A 446 -15.76 -3.69 -23.06
N ALA A 447 -16.27 -3.79 -21.84
CA ALA A 447 -17.21 -4.83 -21.44
C ALA A 447 -18.26 -4.27 -20.47
N GLY A 448 -19.50 -4.67 -20.63
CA GLY A 448 -20.61 -4.23 -19.79
C GLY A 448 -21.81 -3.76 -20.60
N ALA A 449 -22.73 -3.06 -19.96
CA ALA A 449 -23.88 -2.44 -20.59
C ALA A 449 -23.52 -1.11 -21.25
N THR A 450 -24.37 -0.60 -22.12
CA THR A 450 -24.24 0.78 -22.66
C THR A 450 -24.21 1.80 -21.53
N GLY A 451 -23.26 2.76 -21.60
CA GLY A 451 -23.07 3.81 -20.60
C GLY A 451 -21.63 3.93 -20.11
N TRP A 452 -21.44 4.61 -19.00
CA TRP A 452 -20.13 4.93 -18.47
C TRP A 452 -19.57 3.82 -17.59
N HIS A 453 -18.32 3.46 -17.84
CA HIS A 453 -17.51 2.51 -17.09
C HIS A 453 -16.24 3.19 -16.57
N PHE A 454 -15.80 2.80 -15.36
CA PHE A 454 -14.67 3.42 -14.70
C PHE A 454 -13.53 2.40 -14.55
N ILE A 455 -12.32 2.87 -14.84
CA ILE A 455 -11.11 2.10 -14.81
C ILE A 455 -10.13 2.83 -13.90
N ASP A 456 -9.82 2.23 -12.76
CA ASP A 456 -8.89 2.81 -11.81
C ASP A 456 -7.61 1.97 -11.70
N LEU A 457 -6.49 2.66 -11.54
CA LEU A 457 -5.18 2.06 -11.30
C LEU A 457 -4.68 2.51 -9.93
N TYR A 458 -4.50 1.55 -9.04
CA TYR A 458 -4.00 1.76 -7.69
C TYR A 458 -2.59 1.20 -7.54
N PRO A 459 -1.69 1.89 -6.83
CA PRO A 459 -0.40 1.32 -6.49
C PRO A 459 -0.55 0.00 -5.71
N GLY A 460 0.49 -0.80 -5.74
CA GLY A 460 0.59 -2.03 -4.97
C GLY A 460 2.04 -2.42 -4.75
N ILE A 461 2.26 -3.48 -3.97
CA ILE A 461 3.58 -3.98 -3.64
C ILE A 461 3.81 -5.28 -4.40
N TYR A 462 4.88 -5.33 -5.19
CA TYR A 462 5.36 -6.55 -5.81
C TYR A 462 6.72 -6.94 -5.25
N LYS A 463 6.72 -7.99 -4.46
CA LYS A 463 7.94 -8.53 -3.87
C LYS A 463 8.57 -9.57 -4.79
N GLY A 464 9.82 -9.35 -5.18
CA GLY A 464 10.55 -10.22 -6.12
C GLY A 464 11.03 -11.54 -5.50
N LYS A 465 11.26 -11.56 -4.18
CA LYS A 465 11.65 -12.77 -3.44
C LYS A 465 10.66 -13.00 -2.32
N ASP A 466 10.24 -14.27 -2.13
CA ASP A 466 9.45 -14.63 -0.97
C ASP A 466 10.34 -14.58 0.28
N VAL A 467 9.96 -13.71 1.22
CA VAL A 467 10.57 -13.64 2.55
C VAL A 467 9.57 -14.25 3.53
N PRO A 468 9.95 -15.27 4.31
CA PRO A 468 9.06 -15.87 5.28
C PRO A 468 8.47 -14.82 6.23
N GLY A 469 7.14 -14.85 6.41
CA GLY A 469 6.41 -13.93 7.28
C GLY A 469 6.07 -12.58 6.65
N VAL A 470 6.53 -12.27 5.45
CA VAL A 470 6.16 -11.05 4.72
C VAL A 470 5.09 -11.35 3.69
N GLN A 471 3.97 -10.64 3.79
CA GLN A 471 2.85 -10.77 2.86
C GLN A 471 3.16 -10.11 1.53
N ASN A 472 2.59 -10.66 0.45
CA ASN A 472 2.66 -10.08 -0.89
C ASN A 472 1.34 -9.36 -1.19
N PHE A 473 1.42 -8.07 -1.53
CA PHE A 473 0.27 -7.19 -1.70
C PHE A 473 0.00 -6.84 -3.17
N ARG A 474 0.01 -7.84 -4.07
CA ARG A 474 -0.35 -7.66 -5.49
C ARG A 474 -1.86 -7.45 -5.66
N ILE A 475 -2.36 -6.41 -5.02
CA ILE A 475 -3.78 -6.03 -4.99
C ILE A 475 -3.89 -4.51 -4.92
N PRO A 476 -5.02 -3.92 -5.33
CA PRO A 476 -5.24 -2.50 -5.19
C PRO A 476 -5.13 -2.07 -3.72
N GLN A 477 -4.18 -1.19 -3.42
CA GLN A 477 -4.08 -0.56 -2.10
C GLN A 477 -4.80 0.78 -2.15
N LEU A 478 -6.06 0.78 -1.71
CA LEU A 478 -6.97 1.91 -1.84
C LEU A 478 -6.56 3.11 -0.97
N THR A 479 -5.78 2.86 0.09
CA THR A 479 -5.31 3.84 1.06
C THR A 479 -3.88 4.32 0.80
N TYR A 480 -3.27 3.95 -0.34
CA TYR A 480 -1.86 4.23 -0.62
C TYR A 480 -1.50 5.72 -0.58
N ALA A 481 -2.44 6.62 -0.80
CA ALA A 481 -2.20 8.06 -0.73
C ALA A 481 -1.75 8.53 0.67
N ASP A 482 -2.25 7.89 1.73
CA ASP A 482 -2.04 8.27 3.12
C ASP A 482 -1.22 7.24 3.90
N ASP A 483 -1.31 5.96 3.53
CA ASP A 483 -0.62 4.84 4.19
C ASP A 483 0.18 4.02 3.18
N HIS A 484 1.36 4.49 2.84
CA HIS A 484 2.23 3.89 1.82
C HIS A 484 3.59 3.47 2.38
N PRO A 485 4.12 2.33 1.93
CA PRO A 485 5.52 2.00 2.14
C PRO A 485 6.39 2.75 1.11
N GLY A 486 7.38 3.50 1.59
CA GLY A 486 8.27 4.25 0.72
C GLY A 486 7.65 5.54 0.19
N GLU A 487 7.75 5.78 -1.12
CA GLU A 487 7.31 7.02 -1.75
C GLU A 487 5.79 7.06 -1.92
N ARG A 488 5.24 8.26 -1.85
CA ARG A 488 3.84 8.50 -2.18
C ARG A 488 3.62 8.30 -3.68
N LEU A 489 2.64 7.48 -4.06
CA LEU A 489 2.27 7.25 -5.45
C LEU A 489 0.80 7.63 -5.69
N PRO A 490 0.48 8.23 -6.85
CA PRO A 490 -0.89 8.57 -7.19
C PRO A 490 -1.69 7.33 -7.62
N ALA A 491 -2.99 7.32 -7.37
CA ALA A 491 -3.92 6.49 -8.11
C ALA A 491 -4.35 7.24 -9.39
N PHE A 492 -4.58 6.50 -10.48
CA PHE A 492 -5.06 7.05 -11.74
C PHE A 492 -6.48 6.57 -12.01
N ARG A 493 -7.30 7.45 -12.58
CA ARG A 493 -8.72 7.20 -12.81
C ARG A 493 -9.08 7.54 -14.26
N PHE A 494 -9.80 6.64 -14.90
CA PHE A 494 -10.23 6.80 -16.28
C PHE A 494 -11.71 6.44 -16.42
N ALA A 495 -12.34 7.00 -17.46
CA ALA A 495 -13.71 6.67 -17.82
C ALA A 495 -13.77 6.29 -19.31
N PHE A 496 -14.61 5.32 -19.63
CA PHE A 496 -14.91 4.89 -20.98
C PHE A 496 -16.42 4.80 -21.17
N GLU A 497 -16.93 5.33 -22.27
CA GLU A 497 -18.35 5.24 -22.59
C GLU A 497 -18.62 4.10 -23.58
N ILE A 498 -19.35 3.08 -23.16
CA ILE A 498 -19.85 2.06 -24.07
C ILE A 498 -21.06 2.64 -24.81
N THR A 499 -20.94 2.69 -26.14
CA THR A 499 -21.99 3.12 -27.06
C THR A 499 -22.64 1.91 -27.74
N ASP A 500 -23.77 2.14 -28.41
CA ASP A 500 -24.47 1.11 -29.20
C ASP A 500 -23.63 0.65 -30.41
#